data_276cfce0807a84224103d85e3c02a818
#
_entry.id   276cfce0807a84224103d85e3c02a818
#
_cell.length_a   1.000
_cell.length_b   1.000
_cell.length_c   1.000
_cell.angle_alpha   90.00
_cell.angle_beta   90.00
_cell.angle_gamma   90.00
#
_symmetry.space_group_name_H-M   'P 1'
#
loop_
_entity.id
_entity.type
_entity.pdbx_description
1 polymer ?
#
loop_
_entity_poly.entity_id
_entity_poly.type
_entity_poly.pdbx_seq_one_letter_code
_entity_poly.pdbx_strand_id
1 'polypeptide(L)'
;MLDALISGKLLRDTELKTSANDNVYCHFMLSVHTGEPAPMVISGIAFGEVAEKIARLKKGDALTVAGSLKPTEWQDKTTGETKRGLSVTVSNGLTVFDIKKRRGEK
;
A
#
# COMPACT_ATOMS: atom_id res chain seq x y z
N MET A 1 -3.30 13.97 -13.09
CA MET A 1 -3.07 13.09 -11.92
C MET A 1 -3.82 11.77 -12.14
N LEU A 2 -3.15 10.67 -11.93
CA LEU A 2 -3.77 9.36 -12.07
C LEU A 2 -4.17 8.85 -10.69
N ASP A 3 -5.46 8.74 -10.46
CA ASP A 3 -6.01 8.20 -9.21
C ASP A 3 -6.46 6.76 -9.44
N ALA A 4 -6.23 5.92 -8.45
CA ALA A 4 -6.56 4.51 -8.56
C ALA A 4 -7.10 3.96 -7.24
N LEU A 5 -7.87 2.88 -7.36
CA LEU A 5 -8.32 2.06 -6.23
C LEU A 5 -7.64 0.71 -6.39
N ILE A 6 -6.86 0.33 -5.39
CA ILE A 6 -6.02 -0.86 -5.45
C ILE A 6 -6.32 -1.77 -4.28
N SER A 7 -6.58 -3.04 -4.57
CA SER A 7 -6.78 -4.06 -3.56
C SER A 7 -5.71 -5.14 -3.66
N GLY A 8 -5.17 -5.54 -2.53
CA GLY A 8 -4.15 -6.58 -2.48
C GLY A 8 -3.94 -7.08 -1.07
N LYS A 9 -2.88 -7.84 -0.89
CA LYS A 9 -2.47 -8.36 0.42
C LYS A 9 -1.10 -7.81 0.78
N LEU A 10 -0.92 -7.49 2.06
CA LEU A 10 0.37 -7.01 2.55
C LEU A 10 1.43 -8.10 2.42
N LEU A 11 2.56 -7.75 1.83
CA LEU A 11 3.69 -8.67 1.69
C LEU A 11 4.49 -8.84 2.97
N ARG A 12 4.39 -7.87 3.87
CA ARG A 12 5.08 -7.88 5.16
C ARG A 12 4.35 -6.95 6.14
N ASP A 13 4.71 -7.07 7.41
CA ASP A 13 4.20 -6.17 8.43
C ASP A 13 4.67 -4.75 8.15
N THR A 14 3.79 -3.80 8.40
CA THR A 14 4.06 -2.38 8.16
C THR A 14 4.39 -1.70 9.49
N GLU A 15 5.48 -0.94 9.52
CA GLU A 15 5.87 -0.16 10.68
C GLU A 15 5.43 1.29 10.56
N LEU A 16 4.87 1.80 11.64
CA LEU A 16 4.53 3.20 11.75
C LEU A 16 5.78 4.01 12.07
N LYS A 17 6.02 5.09 11.33
CA LYS A 17 7.18 5.96 11.51
C LYS A 17 6.74 7.39 11.71
N THR A 18 7.59 8.18 12.32
CA THR A 18 7.34 9.60 12.54
C THR A 18 8.43 10.41 11.83
N SER A 19 8.01 11.38 11.03
CA SER A 19 8.94 12.25 10.32
C SER A 19 9.54 13.31 11.26
N ALA A 20 10.53 14.07 10.77
CA ALA A 20 11.15 15.14 11.53
C ALA A 20 10.15 16.23 11.98
N ASN A 21 9.02 16.36 11.28
CA ASN A 21 7.96 17.32 11.60
C ASN A 21 6.84 16.72 12.44
N ASP A 22 7.10 15.58 13.09
CA ASP A 22 6.12 14.83 13.89
C ASP A 22 4.91 14.33 13.10
N ASN A 23 5.04 14.22 11.79
CA ASN A 23 4.01 13.62 10.94
C ASN A 23 4.17 12.11 10.91
N VAL A 24 3.09 11.41 11.21
CA VAL A 24 3.06 9.95 11.21
C VAL A 24 2.89 9.46 9.77
N TYR A 25 3.67 8.47 9.39
CA TYR A 25 3.60 7.87 8.06
C TYR A 25 4.01 6.40 8.09
N CYS A 26 3.69 5.67 7.04
CA CYS A 26 4.19 4.32 6.87
C CYS A 26 4.38 3.99 5.39
N HIS A 27 5.34 3.11 5.11
CA HIS A 27 5.54 2.51 3.80
C HIS A 27 5.01 1.09 3.84
N PHE A 28 4.35 0.67 2.77
CA PHE A 28 3.83 -0.68 2.70
C PHE A 28 4.01 -1.24 1.30
N MET A 29 3.92 -2.55 1.17
CA MET A 29 4.00 -3.23 -0.12
C MET A 29 2.82 -4.18 -0.25
N LEU A 30 2.12 -4.08 -1.38
CA LEU A 30 0.97 -4.91 -1.67
C LEU A 30 1.27 -5.89 -2.79
N SER A 31 0.80 -7.11 -2.64
CA SER A 31 0.76 -8.09 -3.70
C SER A 31 -0.62 -8.01 -4.34
N VAL A 32 -0.67 -7.66 -5.62
CA VAL A 32 -1.91 -7.44 -6.35
C VAL A 32 -2.03 -8.43 -7.48
N HIS A 33 -3.11 -9.19 -7.51
CA HIS A 33 -3.37 -10.12 -8.61
C HIS A 33 -4.00 -9.37 -9.79
N THR A 34 -3.37 -9.50 -10.95
CA THR A 34 -3.81 -8.81 -12.16
C THR A 34 -4.30 -9.77 -13.26
N GLY A 35 -4.44 -11.05 -12.94
CA GLY A 35 -4.77 -12.08 -13.91
C GLY A 35 -3.56 -12.76 -14.53
N GLU A 36 -2.37 -12.22 -14.29
CA GLU A 36 -1.11 -12.81 -14.73
C GLU A 36 -0.65 -13.92 -13.77
N PRO A 37 0.23 -14.83 -14.19
CA PRO A 37 0.72 -15.90 -13.31
C PRO A 37 1.41 -15.39 -12.04
N ALA A 38 2.13 -14.28 -12.13
CA ALA A 38 2.81 -13.68 -10.99
C ALA A 38 2.05 -12.41 -10.53
N PRO A 39 1.90 -12.21 -9.22
CA PRO A 39 1.29 -10.98 -8.73
C PRO A 39 2.18 -9.77 -8.98
N MET A 40 1.55 -8.60 -9.14
CA MET A 40 2.27 -7.34 -9.24
C MET A 40 2.53 -6.81 -7.84
N VAL A 41 3.73 -6.30 -7.59
CA VAL A 41 4.06 -5.65 -6.32
C VAL A 41 3.92 -4.15 -6.48
N ILE A 42 3.11 -3.55 -5.60
CA ILE A 42 2.90 -2.10 -5.59
C ILE A 42 3.36 -1.59 -4.23
N SER A 43 4.28 -0.62 -4.25
CA SER A 43 4.70 0.06 -3.03
C SER A 43 3.80 1.26 -2.77
N GLY A 44 3.65 1.63 -1.52
CA GLY A 44 2.83 2.77 -1.16
C GLY A 44 3.31 3.49 0.07
N ILE A 45 2.84 4.72 0.21
CA ILE A 45 3.07 5.54 1.39
C ILE A 45 1.74 6.10 1.87
N ALA A 46 1.51 6.09 3.17
CA ALA A 46 0.32 6.64 3.79
C ALA A 46 0.71 7.54 4.95
N PHE A 47 -0.14 8.51 5.25
CA PHE A 47 0.10 9.50 6.29
C PHE A 47 -1.06 9.56 7.28
N GLY A 48 -0.78 10.00 8.50
CA GLY A 48 -1.80 10.28 9.51
C GLY A 48 -2.61 9.07 9.94
N GLU A 49 -3.92 9.23 10.02
CA GLU A 49 -4.83 8.18 10.47
C GLU A 49 -4.81 6.95 9.56
N VAL A 50 -4.64 7.16 8.27
CA VAL A 50 -4.56 6.06 7.31
C VAL A 50 -3.31 5.22 7.59
N ALA A 51 -2.19 5.86 7.88
CA ALA A 51 -0.95 5.17 8.24
C ALA A 51 -1.14 4.34 9.51
N GLU A 52 -1.83 4.88 10.50
CA GLU A 52 -2.11 4.16 11.75
C GLU A 52 -2.98 2.92 11.52
N LYS A 53 -3.98 3.03 10.65
CA LYS A 53 -4.83 1.89 10.29
C LYS A 53 -4.03 0.80 9.60
N ILE A 54 -3.19 1.17 8.64
CA ILE A 54 -2.38 0.21 7.88
C ILE A 54 -1.36 -0.48 8.78
N ALA A 55 -0.77 0.26 9.72
CA ALA A 55 0.23 -0.29 10.64
C ALA A 55 -0.34 -1.33 11.60
N ARG A 56 -1.65 -1.38 11.78
CA ARG A 56 -2.31 -2.40 12.61
C ARG A 56 -2.47 -3.74 11.89
N LEU A 57 -2.28 -3.75 10.58
CA LEU A 57 -2.40 -4.95 9.78
C LEU A 57 -1.11 -5.77 9.80
N LYS A 58 -1.25 -7.05 9.50
CA LYS A 58 -0.12 -7.99 9.46
C LYS A 58 0.10 -8.50 8.05
N LYS A 59 1.25 -9.11 7.83
CA LYS A 59 1.56 -9.79 6.57
C LYS A 59 0.41 -10.71 6.18
N GLY A 60 -0.04 -10.61 4.94
CA GLY A 60 -1.12 -11.43 4.41
C GLY A 60 -2.52 -10.83 4.58
N ASP A 61 -2.65 -9.76 5.35
CA ASP A 61 -3.95 -9.09 5.53
C ASP A 61 -4.34 -8.35 4.24
N ALA A 62 -5.64 -8.35 3.95
CA ALA A 62 -6.17 -7.65 2.80
C ALA A 62 -6.26 -6.15 3.07
N LEU A 63 -5.89 -5.36 2.08
CA LEU A 63 -5.93 -3.91 2.17
C LEU A 63 -6.37 -3.32 0.83
N THR A 64 -7.29 -2.39 0.87
CA THR A 64 -7.70 -1.61 -0.29
C THR A 64 -7.34 -0.15 -0.04
N VAL A 65 -6.64 0.45 -0.99
CA VAL A 65 -6.20 1.84 -0.89
C VAL A 65 -6.64 2.62 -2.11
N ALA A 66 -6.94 3.89 -1.90
CA ALA A 66 -7.22 4.84 -2.97
C ALA A 66 -6.20 5.97 -2.89
N GLY A 67 -5.70 6.39 -4.01
CA GLY A 67 -4.72 7.47 -4.03
C GLY A 67 -4.14 7.73 -5.41
N SER A 68 -3.12 8.57 -5.42
CA SER A 68 -2.41 8.90 -6.65
C SER A 68 -1.41 7.82 -7.01
N LEU A 69 -1.48 7.33 -8.22
CA LEU A 69 -0.62 6.27 -8.72
C LEU A 69 0.47 6.87 -9.58
N LYS A 70 1.70 6.44 -9.35
CA LYS A 70 2.87 6.86 -10.11
C LYS A 70 3.67 5.66 -10.58
N PRO A 71 4.12 5.65 -11.84
CA PRO A 71 5.13 4.67 -12.24
C PRO A 71 6.46 4.98 -11.57
N THR A 72 7.19 3.93 -11.21
CA THR A 72 8.52 4.05 -10.63
C THR A 72 9.50 3.22 -11.44
N GLU A 73 10.76 3.65 -11.47
CA GLU A 73 11.83 2.91 -12.09
C GLU A 73 13.00 2.83 -11.12
N TRP A 74 13.65 1.69 -11.09
CA TRP A 74 14.89 1.53 -10.32
C TRP A 74 15.79 0.57 -11.07
N GLN A 75 17.09 0.69 -10.82
CA GLN A 75 18.07 -0.18 -11.40
C GLN A 75 18.43 -1.30 -10.43
N ASP A 76 18.37 -2.53 -10.91
CA ASP A 76 18.80 -3.67 -10.12
C ASP A 76 20.32 -3.66 -10.02
N LYS A 77 20.84 -3.60 -8.81
CA LYS A 77 22.29 -3.54 -8.56
C LYS A 77 23.00 -4.82 -8.93
N THR A 78 22.29 -5.93 -8.95
CA THR A 78 22.85 -7.25 -9.26
C THR A 78 22.96 -7.49 -10.75
N THR A 79 21.92 -7.15 -11.52
CA THR A 79 21.83 -7.43 -12.95
C THR A 79 22.06 -6.21 -13.82
N GLY A 80 21.98 -5.01 -13.27
CA GLY A 80 22.05 -3.76 -14.01
C GLY A 80 20.78 -3.45 -14.82
N GLU A 81 19.76 -4.28 -14.73
CA GLU A 81 18.52 -4.08 -15.46
C GLU A 81 17.67 -2.97 -14.83
N THR A 82 17.00 -2.19 -15.69
CA THR A 82 16.01 -1.23 -15.23
C THR A 82 14.69 -1.95 -14.98
N LYS A 83 14.20 -1.89 -13.75
CA LYS A 83 12.92 -2.47 -13.39
C LYS A 83 11.89 -1.38 -13.21
N ARG A 84 10.65 -1.72 -13.54
CA ARG A 84 9.52 -0.80 -13.43
C ARG A 84 8.52 -1.33 -12.43
N GLY A 85 7.91 -0.42 -11.71
CA GLY A 85 6.86 -0.74 -10.76
C GLY A 85 5.88 0.39 -10.63
N LEU A 86 4.99 0.28 -9.66
CA LEU A 86 4.00 1.30 -9.37
C LEU A 86 4.11 1.69 -7.90
N SER A 87 3.89 2.98 -7.65
CA SER A 87 3.86 3.52 -6.30
C SER A 87 2.56 4.30 -6.12
N VAL A 88 1.94 4.15 -4.96
CA VAL A 88 0.71 4.86 -4.64
C VAL A 88 0.90 5.75 -3.42
N THR A 89 0.47 7.00 -3.52
CA THR A 89 0.35 7.90 -2.36
C THR A 89 -1.09 7.84 -1.90
N VAL A 90 -1.33 7.25 -0.74
CA VAL A 90 -2.67 6.92 -0.29
C VAL A 90 -3.39 8.14 0.24
N SER A 91 -4.57 8.41 -0.29
CA SER A 91 -5.48 9.43 0.24
C SER A 91 -6.54 8.82 1.14
N ASN A 92 -6.86 7.54 0.93
CA ASN A 92 -7.85 6.84 1.74
C ASN A 92 -7.55 5.34 1.74
N GLY A 93 -7.79 4.67 2.86
CA GLY A 93 -7.60 3.24 2.99
C GLY A 93 -8.80 2.55 3.61
N LEU A 94 -9.11 1.36 3.10
CA LEU A 94 -10.16 0.50 3.62
C LEU A 94 -9.56 -0.82 4.07
N THR A 95 -9.72 -1.13 5.36
CA THR A 95 -9.34 -2.42 5.91
C THR A 95 -10.58 -3.32 5.96
N VAL A 96 -10.38 -4.59 6.27
CA VAL A 96 -11.50 -5.51 6.48
C VAL A 96 -12.44 -4.98 7.56
N PHE A 97 -11.89 -4.38 8.60
CA PHE A 97 -12.69 -3.81 9.70
C PHE A 97 -13.56 -2.65 9.23
N ASP A 98 -13.04 -1.79 8.38
CA ASP A 98 -13.79 -0.67 7.83
C ASP A 98 -14.96 -1.15 6.97
N ILE A 99 -14.75 -2.18 6.18
CA ILE A 99 -15.78 -2.78 5.34
C ILE A 99 -16.90 -3.33 6.20
N LYS A 100 -16.58 -4.08 7.24
CA LYS A 100 -17.57 -4.63 8.17
C LYS A 100 -18.36 -3.54 8.88
N LYS A 101 -17.69 -2.50 9.31
CA LYS A 101 -18.33 -1.36 9.97
C LYS A 101 -19.31 -0.66 9.05
N ARG A 102 -18.96 -0.47 7.78
CA ARG A 102 -19.85 0.18 6.80
C ARG A 102 -21.10 -0.64 6.50
N ARG A 103 -20.99 -1.96 6.59
CA ARG A 103 -22.13 -2.86 6.40
C ARG A 103 -23.05 -2.94 7.64
N GLY A 104 -22.66 -2.28 8.73
CA GLY A 104 -23.39 -2.38 9.98
C GLY A 104 -23.16 -3.68 10.72
N GLU A 105 -22.16 -4.45 10.36
CA GLU A 105 -21.78 -5.68 11.03
C GLU A 105 -21.10 -5.38 12.35
N LYS A 106 -21.42 -6.15 13.36
CA LYS A 106 -20.88 -5.97 14.71
C LYS A 106 -19.88 -7.06 15.06
#